data_b4fd1ed1372283441f3eff679582561d
#
_entry.id   b4fd1ed1372283441f3eff679582561d
#
_cell.length_a   1.000
_cell.length_b   1.000
_cell.length_c   1.000
_cell.angle_alpha   90.00
_cell.angle_beta   90.00
_cell.angle_gamma   90.00
#
_symmetry.space_group_name_H-M   'P 1'
#
loop_
_entity.id
_entity.type
_entity.pdbx_description
1 polymer ?
#
loop_
_entity_poly.entity_id
_entity_poly.type
_entity_poly.pdbx_seq_one_letter_code
_entity_poly.pdbx_strand_id
1 'polypeptide(L)'
;MTISSLFRFMFKKAGLILVVALLASACSPRYNWREVDVADGRVRAAFPNRVQTETRQLRLDTHTLDFTLASATVCEAVFAIGSAPLPREIAADPVARQALGMALMRSLYVNMQAPPPTEWPPYGQDIDVQGKAMGKPGWLRARVWVTDTMLIEAVAAGTEASLPEERAREFLRSVVVKP
;
A
#
# COMPACT_ATOMS: atom_id res chain seq x y z
N MET A 1 54.36 -37.33 -8.02
CA MET A 1 53.07 -36.69 -7.80
C MET A 1 52.97 -35.49 -8.73
N THR A 2 52.16 -35.59 -9.75
CA THR A 2 52.16 -34.68 -10.89
C THR A 2 51.34 -33.45 -10.61
N ILE A 3 51.89 -32.27 -10.86
CA ILE A 3 51.35 -30.92 -10.71
C ILE A 3 49.93 -30.79 -11.32
N SER A 4 49.58 -31.63 -12.30
CA SER A 4 48.30 -31.72 -12.99
C SER A 4 47.10 -32.08 -12.08
N SER A 5 47.31 -32.84 -11.03
CA SER A 5 46.27 -33.29 -10.08
C SER A 5 45.80 -32.19 -9.13
N LEU A 6 46.71 -31.30 -8.70
CA LEU A 6 46.40 -30.17 -7.80
C LEU A 6 45.58 -29.09 -8.53
N PHE A 7 45.88 -28.85 -9.80
CA PHE A 7 45.18 -27.85 -10.64
C PHE A 7 43.72 -28.23 -10.90
N ARG A 8 43.48 -29.51 -11.13
CA ARG A 8 42.08 -30.03 -11.35
C ARG A 8 41.23 -29.96 -10.06
N PHE A 9 41.85 -30.09 -8.90
CA PHE A 9 41.14 -30.04 -7.61
C PHE A 9 40.75 -28.59 -7.22
N MET A 10 41.62 -27.62 -7.54
CA MET A 10 41.35 -26.19 -7.33
C MET A 10 40.24 -25.67 -8.21
N PHE A 11 40.18 -26.03 -9.51
CA PHE A 11 39.13 -25.62 -10.41
C PHE A 11 37.75 -26.18 -10.03
N LYS A 12 37.66 -27.41 -9.53
CA LYS A 12 36.40 -27.98 -9.05
C LYS A 12 35.85 -27.27 -7.82
N LYS A 13 36.70 -26.85 -6.89
CA LYS A 13 36.31 -26.10 -5.68
C LYS A 13 35.93 -24.65 -6.01
N ALA A 14 36.64 -23.99 -6.94
CA ALA A 14 36.32 -22.64 -7.39
C ALA A 14 34.98 -22.59 -8.15
N GLY A 15 34.70 -23.60 -9.00
CA GLY A 15 33.43 -23.73 -9.69
C GLY A 15 32.23 -23.94 -8.74
N LEU A 16 32.40 -24.74 -7.67
CA LEU A 16 31.37 -24.98 -6.68
C LEU A 16 31.06 -23.73 -5.85
N ILE A 17 32.10 -22.97 -5.46
CA ILE A 17 31.92 -21.71 -4.70
C ILE A 17 31.21 -20.66 -5.57
N LEU A 18 31.51 -20.58 -6.87
CA LEU A 18 30.86 -19.64 -7.79
C LEU A 18 29.38 -19.96 -7.96
N VAL A 19 29.02 -21.27 -8.09
CA VAL A 19 27.62 -21.71 -8.22
C VAL A 19 26.84 -21.42 -6.92
N VAL A 20 27.42 -21.66 -5.74
CA VAL A 20 26.78 -21.35 -4.46
C VAL A 20 26.60 -19.84 -4.27
N ALA A 21 27.54 -19.00 -4.71
CA ALA A 21 27.43 -17.55 -4.66
C ALA A 21 26.33 -17.02 -5.60
N LEU A 22 26.16 -17.62 -6.78
CA LEU A 22 25.09 -17.28 -7.74
C LEU A 22 23.71 -17.68 -7.22
N LEU A 23 23.58 -18.79 -6.50
CA LEU A 23 22.32 -19.23 -5.89
C LEU A 23 21.95 -18.37 -4.67
N ALA A 24 22.92 -17.83 -3.93
CA ALA A 24 22.67 -16.91 -2.81
C ALA A 24 22.18 -15.53 -3.28
N SER A 25 22.51 -15.11 -4.49
CA SER A 25 22.06 -13.81 -5.06
C SER A 25 20.60 -13.84 -5.56
N ALA A 26 19.99 -15.01 -5.69
CA ALA A 26 18.70 -15.20 -6.32
C ALA A 26 17.48 -15.03 -5.38
N CYS A 27 17.69 -14.77 -4.08
CA CYS A 27 16.62 -14.69 -3.09
C CYS A 27 16.57 -13.36 -2.34
N SER A 28 16.50 -12.23 -3.04
CA SER A 28 15.89 -11.04 -2.43
C SER A 28 14.38 -11.15 -2.64
N PRO A 29 13.58 -11.40 -1.58
CA PRO A 29 12.15 -11.48 -1.76
C PRO A 29 11.65 -10.15 -2.32
N ARG A 30 10.88 -10.20 -3.41
CA ARG A 30 10.29 -9.01 -4.06
C ARG A 30 9.43 -8.21 -3.07
N TYR A 31 8.83 -8.89 -2.08
CA TYR A 31 8.03 -8.34 -1.00
C TYR A 31 8.71 -8.66 0.34
N ASN A 32 9.11 -7.63 1.07
CA ASN A 32 9.72 -7.75 2.40
C ASN A 32 8.80 -7.12 3.45
N TRP A 33 7.73 -7.84 3.75
CA TRP A 33 6.67 -7.40 4.64
C TRP A 33 7.18 -7.05 6.04
N ARG A 34 6.84 -5.86 6.51
CA ARG A 34 7.17 -5.37 7.85
C ARG A 34 5.99 -4.63 8.43
N GLU A 35 5.64 -4.95 9.68
CA GLU A 35 4.64 -4.19 10.42
C GLU A 35 5.20 -2.82 10.79
N VAL A 36 4.42 -1.78 10.54
CA VAL A 36 4.73 -0.39 10.84
C VAL A 36 3.51 0.25 11.48
N ASP A 37 3.72 0.97 12.58
CA ASP A 37 2.72 1.87 13.14
C ASP A 37 2.79 3.22 12.41
N VAL A 38 1.66 3.70 11.90
CA VAL A 38 1.49 4.96 11.18
C VAL A 38 0.33 5.77 11.79
N ALA A 39 0.07 6.99 11.32
CA ALA A 39 -0.99 7.85 11.85
C ALA A 39 -0.88 8.02 13.38
N ASP A 40 0.31 8.41 13.87
CA ASP A 40 0.62 8.57 15.29
C ASP A 40 0.31 7.31 16.13
N GLY A 41 0.55 6.13 15.54
CA GLY A 41 0.33 4.84 16.18
C GLY A 41 -1.12 4.35 16.17
N ARG A 42 -2.05 5.08 15.55
CA ARG A 42 -3.47 4.72 15.46
C ARG A 42 -3.76 3.66 14.40
N VAL A 43 -2.85 3.48 13.45
CA VAL A 43 -2.96 2.44 12.43
C VAL A 43 -1.70 1.59 12.42
N ARG A 44 -1.86 0.28 12.42
CA ARG A 44 -0.79 -0.69 12.16
C ARG A 44 -1.07 -1.39 10.84
N ALA A 45 -0.04 -1.51 9.99
CA ALA A 45 -0.14 -2.23 8.73
C ALA A 45 1.19 -2.89 8.38
N ALA A 46 1.16 -4.01 7.67
CA ALA A 46 2.34 -4.63 7.09
C ALA A 46 2.60 -4.02 5.70
N PHE A 47 3.75 -3.38 5.53
CA PHE A 47 4.17 -2.82 4.25
C PHE A 47 5.19 -3.74 3.56
N PRO A 48 5.10 -3.89 2.22
CA PRO A 48 5.96 -4.83 1.49
C PRO A 48 7.38 -4.31 1.22
N ASN A 49 7.68 -3.08 1.60
CA ASN A 49 8.96 -2.42 1.41
C ASN A 49 9.11 -1.28 2.43
N ARG A 50 10.24 -0.55 2.35
CA ARG A 50 10.49 0.64 3.17
C ARG A 50 9.40 1.69 2.97
N VAL A 51 8.84 2.18 4.07
CA VAL A 51 7.81 3.21 4.08
C VAL A 51 8.44 4.60 3.93
N GLN A 52 7.82 5.42 3.10
CA GLN A 52 8.04 6.85 2.99
C GLN A 52 6.77 7.56 3.47
N THR A 53 6.94 8.67 4.17
CA THR A 53 5.81 9.45 4.69
C THR A 53 5.89 10.88 4.17
N GLU A 54 4.77 11.38 3.66
CA GLU A 54 4.60 12.77 3.22
C GLU A 54 3.25 13.30 3.72
N THR A 55 3.18 14.61 3.97
CA THR A 55 1.93 15.29 4.30
C THR A 55 1.64 16.34 3.25
N ARG A 56 0.41 16.37 2.76
CA ARG A 56 -0.07 17.34 1.78
C ARG A 56 -1.50 17.75 2.09
N GLN A 57 -1.91 18.90 1.60
CA GLN A 57 -3.30 19.32 1.71
C GLN A 57 -4.15 18.53 0.70
N LEU A 58 -5.19 17.89 1.21
CA LEU A 58 -6.20 17.19 0.43
C LEU A 58 -7.52 17.95 0.54
N ARG A 59 -8.08 18.33 -0.61
CA ARG A 59 -9.41 18.92 -0.66
C ARG A 59 -10.46 17.83 -0.91
N LEU A 60 -11.38 17.71 0.02
CA LEU A 60 -12.53 16.82 -0.06
C LEU A 60 -13.81 17.68 0.05
N ASP A 61 -14.55 17.80 -1.04
CA ASP A 61 -15.68 18.72 -1.18
C ASP A 61 -15.29 20.15 -0.77
N THR A 62 -15.86 20.66 0.31
CA THR A 62 -15.60 22.01 0.85
C THR A 62 -14.49 22.06 1.90
N HIS A 63 -13.98 20.90 2.32
CA HIS A 63 -12.97 20.80 3.40
C HIS A 63 -11.58 20.59 2.83
N THR A 64 -10.59 21.24 3.45
CA THR A 64 -9.17 21.00 3.18
C THR A 64 -8.54 20.42 4.44
N LEU A 65 -7.92 19.25 4.32
CA LEU A 65 -7.30 18.52 5.42
C LEU A 65 -5.81 18.35 5.18
N ASP A 66 -5.01 18.36 6.23
CA ASP A 66 -3.63 17.90 6.19
C ASP A 66 -3.64 16.37 6.17
N PHE A 67 -3.40 15.81 4.98
CA PHE A 67 -3.47 14.38 4.73
C PHE A 67 -2.07 13.80 4.69
N THR A 68 -1.77 12.93 5.65
CA THR A 68 -0.49 12.23 5.74
C THR A 68 -0.60 10.88 5.06
N LEU A 69 0.29 10.65 4.09
CA LEU A 69 0.38 9.42 3.32
C LEU A 69 1.66 8.68 3.71
N ALA A 70 1.51 7.51 4.31
CA ALA A 70 2.58 6.55 4.53
C ALA A 70 2.52 5.49 3.42
N SER A 71 3.53 5.39 2.57
CA SER A 71 3.50 4.55 1.39
C SER A 71 4.76 3.74 1.17
N ALA A 72 4.61 2.58 0.54
CA ALA A 72 5.70 1.73 0.06
C ALA A 72 5.43 1.31 -1.39
N THR A 73 6.48 1.27 -2.21
CA THR A 73 6.37 0.87 -3.61
C THR A 73 7.16 -0.41 -3.87
N VAL A 74 6.55 -1.34 -4.60
CA VAL A 74 7.18 -2.55 -5.12
C VAL A 74 6.91 -2.64 -6.62
N CYS A 75 7.97 -2.57 -7.44
CA CYS A 75 7.85 -2.37 -8.88
C CYS A 75 7.04 -1.09 -9.17
N GLU A 76 5.86 -1.21 -9.78
CA GLU A 76 4.95 -0.10 -10.06
C GLU A 76 3.69 -0.15 -9.17
N ALA A 77 3.62 -1.09 -8.22
CA ALA A 77 2.51 -1.16 -7.27
C ALA A 77 2.79 -0.31 -6.03
N VAL A 78 1.80 0.42 -5.59
CA VAL A 78 1.83 1.29 -4.40
C VAL A 78 0.93 0.70 -3.33
N PHE A 79 1.43 0.68 -2.10
CA PHE A 79 0.72 0.28 -0.88
C PHE A 79 0.77 1.45 0.08
N ALA A 80 -0.37 1.98 0.48
CA ALA A 80 -0.42 3.23 1.22
C ALA A 80 -1.49 3.22 2.31
N ILE A 81 -1.17 3.90 3.41
CA ILE A 81 -2.12 4.34 4.43
C ILE A 81 -2.16 5.86 4.38
N GLY A 82 -3.32 6.40 4.08
CA GLY A 82 -3.62 7.80 4.18
C GLY A 82 -4.38 8.11 5.47
N SER A 83 -4.07 9.21 6.12
CA SER A 83 -4.77 9.63 7.35
C SER A 83 -4.81 11.13 7.50
N ALA A 84 -5.91 11.62 8.07
CA ALA A 84 -6.05 13.01 8.46
C ALA A 84 -6.79 13.12 9.79
N PRO A 85 -6.33 13.96 10.74
CA PRO A 85 -7.12 14.32 11.90
C PRO A 85 -8.36 15.10 11.46
N LEU A 86 -9.50 14.82 12.08
CA LEU A 86 -10.74 15.55 11.80
C LEU A 86 -10.75 16.89 12.55
N PRO A 87 -11.12 18.00 11.88
CA PRO A 87 -11.45 19.24 12.54
C PRO A 87 -12.53 19.04 13.61
N ARG A 88 -12.49 19.80 14.71
CA ARG A 88 -13.38 19.60 15.86
C ARG A 88 -14.85 19.66 15.49
N GLU A 89 -15.22 20.56 14.60
CA GLU A 89 -16.60 20.72 14.10
C GLU A 89 -17.09 19.50 13.34
N ILE A 90 -16.22 18.84 12.55
CA ILE A 90 -16.53 17.60 11.83
C ILE A 90 -16.54 16.41 12.80
N ALA A 91 -15.58 16.35 13.70
CA ALA A 91 -15.46 15.30 14.69
C ALA A 91 -16.72 15.23 15.60
N ALA A 92 -17.32 16.36 15.92
CA ALA A 92 -18.52 16.46 16.76
C ALA A 92 -19.83 16.08 16.03
N ASP A 93 -19.85 16.11 14.69
CA ASP A 93 -21.05 15.87 13.90
C ASP A 93 -20.94 14.52 13.12
N PRO A 94 -21.71 13.49 13.51
CA PRO A 94 -21.73 12.21 12.81
C PRO A 94 -22.10 12.32 11.33
N VAL A 95 -22.98 13.25 10.95
CA VAL A 95 -23.42 13.45 9.55
C VAL A 95 -22.26 14.04 8.74
N ALA A 96 -21.56 15.06 9.30
CA ALA A 96 -20.39 15.65 8.65
C ALA A 96 -19.26 14.63 8.50
N ARG A 97 -19.00 13.79 9.52
CA ARG A 97 -18.04 12.68 9.41
C ARG A 97 -18.38 11.72 8.28
N GLN A 98 -19.64 11.29 8.21
CA GLN A 98 -20.11 10.41 7.15
C GLN A 98 -19.96 11.06 5.76
N ALA A 99 -20.32 12.31 5.61
CA ALA A 99 -20.19 13.04 4.35
C ALA A 99 -18.72 13.11 3.89
N LEU A 100 -17.80 13.40 4.83
CA LEU A 100 -16.36 13.46 4.53
C LEU A 100 -15.79 12.09 4.11
N GLY A 101 -16.17 11.01 4.79
CA GLY A 101 -15.78 9.66 4.40
C GLY A 101 -16.30 9.28 3.02
N MET A 102 -17.54 9.65 2.70
CA MET A 102 -18.11 9.47 1.36
C MET A 102 -17.37 10.28 0.29
N ALA A 103 -16.94 11.51 0.60
CA ALA A 103 -16.12 12.31 -0.30
C ALA A 103 -14.77 11.65 -0.59
N LEU A 104 -14.12 11.05 0.43
CA LEU A 104 -12.89 10.28 0.24
C LEU A 104 -13.14 9.04 -0.63
N MET A 105 -14.20 8.26 -0.39
CA MET A 105 -14.53 7.10 -1.22
C MET A 105 -14.78 7.50 -2.68
N ARG A 106 -15.49 8.61 -2.94
CA ARG A 106 -15.68 9.14 -4.31
C ARG A 106 -14.36 9.51 -4.97
N SER A 107 -13.42 10.08 -4.20
CA SER A 107 -12.12 10.49 -4.75
C SER A 107 -11.33 9.31 -5.32
N LEU A 108 -11.48 8.08 -4.77
CA LEU A 108 -10.87 6.88 -5.31
C LEU A 108 -11.32 6.61 -6.76
N TYR A 109 -12.62 6.72 -7.02
CA TYR A 109 -13.18 6.54 -8.37
C TYR A 109 -12.76 7.66 -9.32
N VAL A 110 -12.80 8.92 -8.86
CA VAL A 110 -12.35 10.07 -9.66
C VAL A 110 -10.88 9.93 -10.05
N ASN A 111 -10.01 9.54 -9.10
CA ASN A 111 -8.58 9.34 -9.35
C ASN A 111 -8.31 8.20 -10.34
N MET A 112 -9.17 7.19 -10.37
CA MET A 112 -9.11 6.07 -11.30
C MET A 112 -9.85 6.33 -12.62
N GLN A 113 -10.45 7.52 -12.81
CA GLN A 113 -11.29 7.83 -13.96
C GLN A 113 -12.38 6.77 -14.19
N ALA A 114 -12.92 6.25 -13.10
CA ALA A 114 -13.93 5.21 -13.08
C ALA A 114 -15.31 5.79 -12.69
N PRO A 115 -16.41 5.22 -13.19
CA PRO A 115 -17.73 5.61 -12.74
C PRO A 115 -17.94 5.19 -11.27
N PRO A 116 -18.66 5.99 -10.46
CA PRO A 116 -19.00 5.60 -9.11
C PRO A 116 -19.91 4.36 -9.10
N PRO A 117 -19.90 3.57 -8.01
CA PRO A 117 -20.78 2.42 -7.88
C PRO A 117 -22.24 2.85 -7.69
N THR A 118 -23.16 1.95 -7.99
CA THR A 118 -24.59 2.18 -7.73
C THR A 118 -24.88 2.17 -6.24
N GLU A 119 -24.17 1.32 -5.49
CA GLU A 119 -24.29 1.17 -4.04
C GLU A 119 -22.91 1.25 -3.40
N TRP A 120 -22.77 2.08 -2.35
CA TRP A 120 -21.52 2.28 -1.65
C TRP A 120 -21.32 1.23 -0.58
N PRO A 121 -20.14 0.57 -0.49
CA PRO A 121 -19.88 -0.35 0.59
C PRO A 121 -19.78 0.39 1.93
N PRO A 122 -20.11 -0.28 3.04
CA PRO A 122 -19.88 0.25 4.38
C PRO A 122 -18.40 0.56 4.63
N TYR A 123 -18.13 1.48 5.57
CA TYR A 123 -16.75 1.75 6.01
C TYR A 123 -16.07 0.49 6.53
N GLY A 124 -14.78 0.35 6.22
CA GLY A 124 -13.99 -0.82 6.57
C GLY A 124 -14.16 -2.03 5.64
N GLN A 125 -15.04 -1.96 4.65
CA GLN A 125 -15.19 -2.98 3.61
C GLN A 125 -14.28 -2.69 2.42
N ASP A 126 -13.98 -3.75 1.65
CA ASP A 126 -13.16 -3.63 0.45
C ASP A 126 -13.89 -2.85 -0.64
N ILE A 127 -13.16 -1.93 -1.27
CA ILE A 127 -13.56 -1.13 -2.42
C ILE A 127 -12.62 -1.53 -3.56
N ASP A 128 -13.15 -2.13 -4.61
CA ASP A 128 -12.39 -2.46 -5.82
C ASP A 128 -12.74 -1.47 -6.93
N VAL A 129 -11.72 -0.80 -7.47
CA VAL A 129 -11.90 0.15 -8.57
C VAL A 129 -10.98 -0.23 -9.72
N GLN A 130 -11.57 -0.50 -10.88
CA GLN A 130 -10.85 -0.67 -12.13
C GLN A 130 -10.99 0.61 -12.96
N GLY A 131 -9.90 1.07 -13.55
CA GLY A 131 -9.91 2.31 -14.31
C GLY A 131 -8.55 2.65 -14.89
N LYS A 132 -8.22 3.93 -14.88
CA LYS A 132 -6.94 4.45 -15.38
C LYS A 132 -6.28 5.33 -14.34
N ALA A 133 -5.02 5.03 -14.03
CA ALA A 133 -4.17 5.89 -13.24
C ALA A 133 -3.07 6.46 -14.14
N MET A 134 -2.87 7.79 -14.16
CA MET A 134 -1.88 8.47 -15.00
C MET A 134 -1.98 8.08 -16.49
N GLY A 135 -3.22 7.85 -16.99
CA GLY A 135 -3.48 7.46 -18.38
C GLY A 135 -3.26 6.00 -18.74
N LYS A 136 -2.78 5.18 -17.79
CA LYS A 136 -2.56 3.72 -17.98
C LYS A 136 -3.69 2.91 -17.33
N PRO A 137 -4.13 1.79 -17.93
CA PRO A 137 -5.03 0.86 -17.27
C PRO A 137 -4.46 0.37 -15.94
N GLY A 138 -5.30 0.37 -14.92
CA GLY A 138 -4.89 -0.06 -13.58
C GLY A 138 -6.10 -0.37 -12.71
N TRP A 139 -5.83 -0.80 -11.50
CA TRP A 139 -6.84 -1.07 -10.51
C TRP A 139 -6.34 -0.74 -9.11
N LEU A 140 -7.25 -0.54 -8.20
CA LEU A 140 -6.94 -0.43 -6.78
C LEU A 140 -7.91 -1.27 -5.94
N ARG A 141 -7.44 -1.68 -4.77
CA ARG A 141 -8.25 -2.17 -3.67
C ARG A 141 -8.01 -1.28 -2.47
N ALA A 142 -9.08 -0.80 -1.87
CA ALA A 142 -9.00 0.16 -0.77
C ALA A 142 -9.99 -0.19 0.34
N ARG A 143 -9.77 0.40 1.52
CA ARG A 143 -10.72 0.52 2.62
C ARG A 143 -10.67 1.92 3.18
N VAL A 144 -11.81 2.43 3.58
CA VAL A 144 -11.94 3.75 4.23
C VAL A 144 -12.57 3.56 5.60
N TRP A 145 -12.04 4.23 6.59
CA TRP A 145 -12.61 4.32 7.94
C TRP A 145 -12.77 5.78 8.34
N VAL A 146 -13.84 6.06 9.05
CA VAL A 146 -14.05 7.33 9.72
C VAL A 146 -14.29 7.04 11.18
N THR A 147 -13.33 7.43 12.01
CA THR A 147 -13.45 7.35 13.47
C THR A 147 -13.97 8.69 14.04
N ASP A 148 -14.10 8.80 15.35
CA ASP A 148 -14.49 10.06 15.98
C ASP A 148 -13.45 11.17 15.80
N THR A 149 -12.19 10.82 15.49
CA THR A 149 -11.08 11.79 15.44
C THR A 149 -10.27 11.76 14.14
N MET A 150 -10.44 10.73 13.30
CA MET A 150 -9.59 10.51 12.14
C MET A 150 -10.38 10.04 10.92
N LEU A 151 -9.97 10.52 9.76
CA LEU A 151 -10.26 9.94 8.47
C LEU A 151 -9.06 9.08 8.06
N ILE A 152 -9.29 7.83 7.65
CA ILE A 152 -8.24 6.87 7.33
C ILE A 152 -8.60 6.15 6.02
N GLU A 153 -7.61 5.97 5.15
CA GLU A 153 -7.74 5.11 3.98
C GLU A 153 -6.54 4.15 3.91
N ALA A 154 -6.79 2.92 3.47
CA ALA A 154 -5.76 1.98 3.07
C ALA A 154 -5.96 1.65 1.60
N VAL A 155 -4.89 1.74 0.80
CA VAL A 155 -4.95 1.54 -0.66
C VAL A 155 -3.78 0.69 -1.11
N ALA A 156 -4.08 -0.33 -1.93
CA ALA A 156 -3.11 -0.99 -2.80
C ALA A 156 -3.52 -0.69 -4.24
N ALA A 157 -2.62 -0.10 -5.03
CA ALA A 157 -2.91 0.33 -6.41
C ALA A 157 -1.78 -0.07 -7.37
N GLY A 158 -2.13 -0.42 -8.59
CA GLY A 158 -1.18 -0.80 -9.63
C GLY A 158 -1.85 -1.29 -10.91
N THR A 159 -1.05 -1.82 -11.84
CA THR A 159 -1.55 -2.57 -13.00
C THR A 159 -1.77 -4.03 -12.61
N GLU A 160 -2.48 -4.81 -13.42
CA GLU A 160 -2.63 -6.26 -13.21
C GLU A 160 -1.26 -6.97 -13.13
N ALA A 161 -0.27 -6.50 -13.90
CA ALA A 161 1.08 -7.08 -13.92
C ALA A 161 1.90 -6.71 -12.67
N SER A 162 1.72 -5.49 -12.12
CA SER A 162 2.52 -4.98 -11.00
C SER A 162 1.92 -5.29 -9.64
N LEU A 163 0.59 -5.40 -9.54
CA LEU A 163 -0.15 -5.66 -8.31
C LEU A 163 -0.97 -6.95 -8.42
N PRO A 164 -0.42 -8.11 -8.03
CA PRO A 164 -1.22 -9.33 -7.88
C PRO A 164 -2.32 -9.14 -6.84
N GLU A 165 -3.53 -9.64 -7.12
CA GLU A 165 -4.69 -9.49 -6.23
C GLU A 165 -4.42 -10.00 -4.81
N GLU A 166 -3.70 -11.11 -4.69
CA GLU A 166 -3.32 -11.68 -3.41
C GLU A 166 -2.51 -10.69 -2.55
N ARG A 167 -1.61 -9.90 -3.17
CA ARG A 167 -0.77 -8.91 -2.47
C ARG A 167 -1.58 -7.70 -2.00
N ALA A 168 -2.54 -7.24 -2.79
CA ALA A 168 -3.48 -6.22 -2.36
C ALA A 168 -4.32 -6.70 -1.16
N ARG A 169 -4.80 -7.94 -1.22
CA ARG A 169 -5.57 -8.56 -0.14
C ARG A 169 -4.73 -8.77 1.12
N GLU A 170 -3.48 -9.23 0.99
CA GLU A 170 -2.52 -9.40 2.09
C GLU A 170 -2.29 -8.07 2.82
N PHE A 171 -2.03 -7.00 2.07
CA PHE A 171 -1.87 -5.66 2.62
C PHE A 171 -3.10 -5.22 3.40
N LEU A 172 -4.29 -5.22 2.78
CA LEU A 172 -5.51 -4.72 3.43
C LEU A 172 -5.94 -5.56 4.64
N ARG A 173 -5.65 -6.88 4.65
CA ARG A 173 -5.89 -7.72 5.82
C ARG A 173 -4.98 -7.41 7.00
N SER A 174 -3.79 -6.89 6.74
CA SER A 174 -2.83 -6.51 7.78
C SER A 174 -3.19 -5.21 8.50
N VAL A 175 -4.12 -4.42 7.94
CA VAL A 175 -4.47 -3.10 8.48
C VAL A 175 -5.34 -3.25 9.72
N VAL A 176 -4.84 -2.72 10.82
CA VAL A 176 -5.54 -2.64 12.11
C VAL A 176 -5.69 -1.17 12.48
N VAL A 177 -6.93 -0.69 12.52
CA VAL A 177 -7.26 0.66 13.03
C VAL A 177 -7.54 0.53 14.52
N LYS A 178 -6.76 1.27 15.32
CA LYS A 178 -6.91 1.32 16.77
C LYS A 178 -7.93 2.42 17.14
N PRO A 179 -8.74 2.22 18.17
CA PRO A 179 -9.71 3.20 18.65
C PRO A 179 -9.05 4.46 19.20
#